data_1439a20c3846a7cc1f9a28ac605b0e8a
#
_entry.id   1439a20c3846a7cc1f9a28ac605b0e8a
#
_cell.length_a   1.000
_cell.length_b   1.000
_cell.length_c   1.000
_cell.angle_alpha   90.00
_cell.angle_beta   90.00
_cell.angle_gamma   90.00
#
_symmetry.space_group_name_H-M   'P 1'
#
loop_
_entity.id
_entity.type
_entity.pdbx_description
1 polymer ?
#
loop_
_entity_poly.entity_id
_entity_poly.type
_entity_poly.pdbx_seq_one_letter_code
_entity_poly.pdbx_strand_id
1 'polypeptide(L)'
;LISGERRYHAISEMDEKDYQTLFPAGIPCKVEKSDITEIDEEIMLISANHDVREASMEVKRWEVSRLKELYEAKKLNGEIKNINAEIAKQLNISERQARKYTTAEKLIPELSELLNNNGIDLNQADKFGKLDEDAQKSILNILQKNGNIENAEFQSIKKISEERAKEAAKYKQELEEVTKELNKKNETLEI
;
A
#
# COMPACT_ATOMS: atom_id res chain seq x y z
N LEU A 1 -11.86 -18.96 10.56
CA LEU A 1 -11.64 -18.20 11.80
C LEU A 1 -10.94 -16.87 11.48
N ILE A 2 -11.66 -15.77 11.50
CA ILE A 2 -11.13 -14.44 11.13
C ILE A 2 -10.18 -13.89 12.19
N SER A 3 -10.41 -14.17 13.47
CA SER A 3 -9.58 -13.71 14.58
C SER A 3 -9.61 -14.70 15.75
N GLY A 4 -8.54 -14.74 16.56
CA GLY A 4 -8.48 -15.54 17.78
C GLY A 4 -7.89 -16.94 17.59
N GLU A 5 -7.17 -17.23 16.52
CA GLU A 5 -6.57 -18.53 16.23
C GLU A 5 -5.74 -19.08 17.40
N ARG A 6 -4.88 -18.26 18.00
CA ARG A 6 -4.08 -18.68 19.18
C ARG A 6 -4.94 -19.04 20.39
N ARG A 7 -6.04 -18.30 20.61
CA ARG A 7 -7.01 -18.62 21.66
C ARG A 7 -7.78 -19.90 21.35
N TYR A 8 -8.16 -20.08 20.09
CA TYR A 8 -8.80 -21.31 19.64
C TYR A 8 -7.91 -22.54 19.90
N HIS A 9 -6.64 -22.50 19.51
CA HIS A 9 -5.69 -23.59 19.78
C HIS A 9 -5.51 -23.83 21.28
N ALA A 10 -5.30 -22.79 22.07
CA ALA A 10 -5.16 -22.94 23.52
C ALA A 10 -6.39 -23.58 24.17
N ILE A 11 -7.60 -23.23 23.71
CA ILE A 11 -8.85 -23.82 24.21
C ILE A 11 -9.01 -25.26 23.72
N SER A 12 -8.64 -25.55 22.48
CA SER A 12 -8.74 -26.91 21.90
C SER A 12 -7.80 -27.94 22.55
N GLU A 13 -6.70 -27.46 23.16
CA GLU A 13 -5.75 -28.28 23.90
C GLU A 13 -6.09 -28.40 25.40
N MET A 14 -7.14 -27.72 25.87
CA MET A 14 -7.57 -27.71 27.26
C MET A 14 -8.28 -29.01 27.63
N ASP A 15 -8.07 -29.50 28.84
CA ASP A 15 -8.86 -30.64 29.31
C ASP A 15 -10.33 -30.28 29.58
N GLU A 16 -11.20 -31.27 29.54
CA GLU A 16 -12.66 -31.11 29.67
C GLU A 16 -13.05 -30.42 30.99
N LYS A 17 -12.38 -30.71 32.08
CA LYS A 17 -12.67 -30.15 33.40
C LYS A 17 -12.37 -28.67 33.44
N ASP A 18 -11.23 -28.26 32.92
CA ASP A 18 -10.81 -26.86 32.85
C ASP A 18 -11.71 -26.11 31.86
N TYR A 19 -12.05 -26.72 30.71
CA TYR A 19 -12.98 -26.14 29.75
C TYR A 19 -14.34 -25.85 30.39
N GLN A 20 -14.96 -26.82 31.06
CA GLN A 20 -16.27 -26.65 31.70
C GLN A 20 -16.24 -25.64 32.84
N THR A 21 -15.10 -25.51 33.51
CA THR A 21 -14.91 -24.53 34.61
C THR A 21 -14.82 -23.10 34.07
N LEU A 22 -14.07 -22.90 32.99
CA LEU A 22 -13.81 -21.58 32.43
C LEU A 22 -14.90 -21.11 31.46
N PHE A 23 -15.55 -22.05 30.79
CA PHE A 23 -16.56 -21.77 29.75
C PHE A 23 -17.86 -22.52 29.96
N PRO A 24 -18.51 -22.42 31.14
CA PRO A 24 -19.73 -23.18 31.44
C PRO A 24 -20.90 -22.86 30.51
N ALA A 25 -20.91 -21.68 29.88
CA ALA A 25 -21.92 -21.23 28.91
C ALA A 25 -21.40 -21.28 27.45
N GLY A 26 -20.26 -21.95 27.23
CA GLY A 26 -19.59 -21.97 25.92
C GLY A 26 -18.71 -20.74 25.68
N ILE A 27 -17.91 -20.78 24.62
CA ILE A 27 -16.97 -19.72 24.26
C ILE A 27 -17.73 -18.56 23.64
N PRO A 28 -17.61 -17.32 24.17
CA PRO A 28 -18.23 -16.15 23.56
C PRO A 28 -17.58 -15.83 22.21
N CYS A 29 -18.34 -16.00 21.12
CA CYS A 29 -17.88 -15.75 19.76
C CYS A 29 -18.78 -14.72 19.07
N LYS A 30 -18.20 -13.86 18.23
CA LYS A 30 -18.94 -13.09 17.25
C LYS A 30 -18.98 -13.89 15.95
N VAL A 31 -20.19 -14.20 15.48
CA VAL A 31 -20.39 -14.89 14.21
C VAL A 31 -20.70 -13.86 13.15
N GLU A 32 -19.90 -13.85 12.09
CA GLU A 32 -20.17 -13.04 10.92
C GLU A 32 -21.18 -13.72 10.00
N LYS A 33 -21.74 -12.97 9.05
CA LYS A 33 -22.72 -13.50 8.10
C LYS A 33 -22.09 -14.56 7.20
N SER A 34 -22.86 -15.54 6.76
CA SER A 34 -22.38 -16.64 5.93
C SER A 34 -22.12 -16.28 4.46
N ASP A 35 -22.49 -15.08 4.05
CA ASP A 35 -22.41 -14.56 2.68
C ASP A 35 -21.26 -13.54 2.45
N ILE A 36 -20.27 -13.54 3.35
CA ILE A 36 -19.04 -12.74 3.16
C ILE A 36 -18.22 -13.31 2.01
N THR A 37 -17.69 -12.41 1.16
CA THR A 37 -16.76 -12.81 0.10
C THR A 37 -15.37 -13.10 0.68
N GLU A 38 -14.54 -13.86 -0.05
CA GLU A 38 -13.14 -14.09 0.33
C GLU A 38 -12.35 -12.77 0.50
N ILE A 39 -12.66 -11.76 -0.33
CA ILE A 39 -12.08 -10.41 -0.23
C ILE A 39 -12.46 -9.76 1.10
N ASP A 40 -13.73 -9.83 1.49
CA ASP A 40 -14.20 -9.24 2.75
C ASP A 40 -13.60 -9.98 3.95
N GLU A 41 -13.48 -11.30 3.88
CA GLU A 41 -12.85 -12.09 4.94
C GLU A 41 -11.38 -11.69 5.14
N GLU A 42 -10.62 -11.52 4.05
CA GLU A 42 -9.22 -11.09 4.13
C GLU A 42 -9.09 -9.66 4.67
N ILE A 43 -9.95 -8.73 4.25
CA ILE A 43 -9.98 -7.36 4.80
C ILE A 43 -10.23 -7.39 6.30
N MET A 44 -11.17 -8.19 6.77
CA MET A 44 -11.48 -8.34 8.20
C MET A 44 -10.31 -8.96 8.97
N LEU A 45 -9.61 -9.93 8.38
CA LEU A 45 -8.43 -10.57 8.98
C LEU A 45 -7.28 -9.55 9.17
N ILE A 46 -6.99 -8.73 8.16
CA ILE A 46 -5.96 -7.68 8.23
C ILE A 46 -6.32 -6.67 9.34
N SER A 47 -7.56 -6.20 9.37
CA SER A 47 -8.03 -5.26 10.38
C SER A 47 -7.91 -5.81 11.80
N ALA A 48 -8.37 -7.04 12.01
CA ALA A 48 -8.33 -7.68 13.33
C ALA A 48 -6.89 -7.86 13.85
N ASN A 49 -5.91 -8.03 12.96
CA ASN A 49 -4.51 -8.14 13.33
C ASN A 49 -3.84 -6.78 13.56
N HIS A 50 -4.27 -5.74 12.84
CA HIS A 50 -3.77 -4.37 13.01
C HIS A 50 -4.02 -3.83 14.41
N ASP A 51 -5.20 -4.05 14.97
CA ASP A 51 -5.62 -3.53 16.29
C ASP A 51 -4.90 -4.20 17.49
N VAL A 52 -4.30 -5.38 17.29
CA VAL A 52 -3.78 -6.22 18.38
C VAL A 52 -2.28 -6.05 18.61
N ARG A 53 -1.51 -5.49 17.66
CA ARG A 53 -0.05 -5.45 17.71
C ARG A 53 0.51 -4.08 17.37
N GLU A 54 1.54 -3.68 18.10
CA GLU A 54 2.43 -2.60 17.66
C GLU A 54 3.23 -3.10 16.46
N ALA A 55 2.69 -2.84 15.25
CA ALA A 55 3.25 -3.34 14.01
C ALA A 55 4.50 -2.55 13.59
N SER A 56 5.51 -3.23 13.07
CA SER A 56 6.67 -2.60 12.43
C SER A 56 6.25 -1.77 11.20
N MET A 57 7.13 -0.89 10.74
CA MET A 57 6.89 -0.11 9.51
C MET A 57 6.63 -1.02 8.30
N GLU A 58 7.38 -2.11 8.20
CA GLU A 58 7.23 -3.11 7.15
C GLU A 58 5.84 -3.75 7.16
N VAL A 59 5.36 -4.19 8.33
CA VAL A 59 4.02 -4.77 8.48
C VAL A 59 2.93 -3.76 8.12
N LYS A 60 3.02 -2.52 8.60
CA LYS A 60 2.06 -1.44 8.25
C LYS A 60 2.01 -1.17 6.75
N ARG A 61 3.15 -1.18 6.08
CA ARG A 61 3.23 -1.02 4.64
C ARG A 61 2.59 -2.20 3.91
N TRP A 62 2.89 -3.41 4.33
CA TRP A 62 2.29 -4.62 3.77
C TRP A 62 0.75 -4.61 3.91
N GLU A 63 0.23 -4.27 5.10
CA GLU A 63 -1.21 -4.16 5.34
C GLU A 63 -1.88 -3.16 4.39
N VAL A 64 -1.30 -1.96 4.23
CA VAL A 64 -1.83 -0.94 3.33
C VAL A 64 -1.76 -1.38 1.87
N SER A 65 -0.64 -1.99 1.44
CA SER A 65 -0.47 -2.52 0.09
C SER A 65 -1.51 -3.60 -0.21
N ARG A 66 -1.68 -4.55 0.70
CA ARG A 66 -2.63 -5.64 0.53
C ARG A 66 -4.09 -5.15 0.52
N LEU A 67 -4.45 -4.25 1.44
CA LEU A 67 -5.78 -3.63 1.43
C LEU A 67 -6.04 -2.85 0.15
N LYS A 68 -5.03 -2.18 -0.41
CA LYS A 68 -5.16 -1.47 -1.68
C LYS A 68 -5.52 -2.42 -2.82
N GLU A 69 -4.83 -3.57 -2.96
CA GLU A 69 -5.14 -4.59 -3.96
C GLU A 69 -6.59 -5.10 -3.83
N LEU A 70 -7.00 -5.43 -2.60
CA LEU A 70 -8.36 -5.92 -2.31
C LEU A 70 -9.43 -4.86 -2.64
N TYR A 71 -9.17 -3.60 -2.29
CA TYR A 71 -10.08 -2.51 -2.62
C TYR A 71 -10.04 -2.10 -4.09
N GLU A 72 -8.96 -2.32 -4.82
CA GLU A 72 -8.92 -2.16 -6.28
C GLU A 72 -9.87 -3.15 -6.95
N ALA A 73 -9.89 -4.41 -6.50
CA ALA A 73 -10.85 -5.40 -6.99
C ALA A 73 -12.31 -4.99 -6.69
N LYS A 74 -12.62 -4.53 -5.47
CA LYS A 74 -13.95 -4.02 -5.10
C LYS A 74 -14.35 -2.77 -5.90
N LYS A 75 -13.39 -1.91 -6.22
CA LYS A 75 -13.64 -0.71 -7.03
C LYS A 75 -14.00 -1.06 -8.47
N LEU A 76 -13.37 -2.08 -9.06
CA LEU A 76 -13.72 -2.58 -10.39
C LEU A 76 -15.16 -3.09 -10.44
N ASN A 77 -15.65 -3.67 -9.34
CA ASN A 77 -17.03 -4.12 -9.19
C ASN A 77 -18.03 -2.97 -8.87
N GLY A 78 -17.56 -1.73 -8.76
CA GLY A 78 -18.39 -0.56 -8.45
C GLY A 78 -18.81 -0.43 -6.98
N GLU A 79 -18.26 -1.25 -6.07
CA GLU A 79 -18.64 -1.28 -4.65
C GLU A 79 -18.08 -0.08 -3.86
N ILE A 80 -16.94 0.46 -4.28
CA ILE A 80 -16.28 1.58 -3.60
C ILE A 80 -15.81 2.66 -4.57
N LYS A 81 -15.64 3.90 -4.06
CA LYS A 81 -15.20 5.05 -4.86
C LYS A 81 -13.77 5.50 -4.54
N ASN A 82 -13.39 5.48 -3.28
CA ASN A 82 -12.10 6.00 -2.80
C ASN A 82 -11.36 4.97 -1.96
N ILE A 83 -10.36 4.34 -2.56
CA ILE A 83 -9.53 3.30 -1.94
C ILE A 83 -8.83 3.81 -0.68
N ASN A 84 -8.23 5.00 -0.73
CA ASN A 84 -7.51 5.54 0.44
C ASN A 84 -8.43 5.84 1.62
N ALA A 85 -9.68 6.24 1.35
CA ALA A 85 -10.68 6.45 2.40
C ALA A 85 -11.07 5.12 3.07
N GLU A 86 -11.25 4.05 2.28
CA GLU A 86 -11.54 2.73 2.83
C GLU A 86 -10.39 2.16 3.65
N ILE A 87 -9.14 2.27 3.14
CA ILE A 87 -7.94 1.87 3.90
C ILE A 87 -7.85 2.66 5.21
N ALA A 88 -8.05 3.98 5.15
CA ALA A 88 -8.00 4.86 6.32
C ALA A 88 -9.01 4.45 7.40
N LYS A 89 -10.25 4.15 6.98
CA LYS A 89 -11.31 3.65 7.84
C LYS A 89 -10.96 2.29 8.45
N GLN A 90 -10.45 1.37 7.63
CA GLN A 90 -10.15 0.00 8.04
C GLN A 90 -9.01 -0.09 9.06
N LEU A 91 -7.96 0.72 8.88
CA LEU A 91 -6.78 0.76 9.77
C LEU A 91 -6.85 1.87 10.81
N ASN A 92 -7.99 2.56 10.97
CA ASN A 92 -8.15 3.68 11.90
C ASN A 92 -7.03 4.74 11.81
N ILE A 93 -6.60 5.05 10.58
CA ILE A 93 -5.59 6.07 10.28
C ILE A 93 -6.22 7.21 9.46
N SER A 94 -5.51 8.34 9.32
CA SER A 94 -5.99 9.39 8.43
C SER A 94 -5.83 9.00 6.95
N GLU A 95 -6.73 9.50 6.08
CA GLU A 95 -6.61 9.31 4.63
C GLU A 95 -5.28 9.86 4.07
N ARG A 96 -4.78 10.95 4.68
CA ARG A 96 -3.46 11.50 4.36
C ARG A 96 -2.34 10.49 4.67
N GLN A 97 -2.46 9.76 5.76
CA GLN A 97 -1.48 8.74 6.15
C GLN A 97 -1.56 7.52 5.23
N ALA A 98 -2.78 7.06 4.89
CA ALA A 98 -2.98 6.00 3.90
C ALA A 98 -2.32 6.35 2.55
N ARG A 99 -2.51 7.58 2.05
CA ARG A 99 -1.84 8.05 0.82
C ARG A 99 -0.32 8.04 0.91
N LYS A 100 0.27 8.36 2.06
CA LYS A 100 1.73 8.32 2.21
C LYS A 100 2.26 6.90 2.10
N TYR A 101 1.58 5.92 2.70
CA TYR A 101 1.94 4.51 2.57
C TYR A 101 1.84 4.06 1.11
N THR A 102 0.74 4.37 0.41
CA THR A 102 0.59 4.02 -1.01
C THR A 102 1.60 4.71 -1.93
N THR A 103 2.07 5.91 -1.57
CA THR A 103 3.16 6.57 -2.30
C THR A 103 4.50 5.92 -2.01
N ALA A 104 4.74 5.49 -0.76
CA ALA A 104 5.98 4.81 -0.37
C ALA A 104 6.19 3.45 -1.06
N GLU A 105 5.16 2.84 -1.64
CA GLU A 105 5.29 1.64 -2.49
C GLU A 105 6.10 1.90 -3.77
N LYS A 106 6.18 3.16 -4.20
CA LYS A 106 6.93 3.57 -5.41
C LYS A 106 8.41 3.84 -5.15
N LEU A 107 8.88 3.62 -3.93
CA LEU A 107 10.29 3.74 -3.60
C LEU A 107 11.10 2.64 -4.25
N ILE A 108 12.32 2.97 -4.68
CA ILE A 108 13.32 1.96 -5.04
C ILE A 108 13.62 1.07 -3.80
N PRO A 109 14.05 -0.19 -4.02
CA PRO A 109 14.23 -1.15 -2.92
C PRO A 109 15.08 -0.62 -1.77
N GLU A 110 16.17 0.07 -2.06
CA GLU A 110 17.12 0.57 -1.06
C GLU A 110 16.50 1.67 -0.17
N LEU A 111 15.71 2.59 -0.74
CA LEU A 111 14.97 3.59 0.03
C LEU A 111 13.82 2.97 0.81
N SER A 112 13.22 1.92 0.28
CA SER A 112 12.20 1.12 0.94
C SER A 112 12.77 0.43 2.19
N GLU A 113 13.98 -0.13 2.10
CA GLU A 113 14.70 -0.73 3.21
C GLU A 113 15.06 0.33 4.27
N LEU A 114 15.54 1.51 3.86
CA LEU A 114 15.77 2.63 4.79
C LEU A 114 14.51 3.03 5.55
N LEU A 115 13.35 3.03 4.91
CA LEU A 115 12.07 3.30 5.57
C LEU A 115 11.73 2.22 6.61
N ASN A 116 11.91 0.94 6.26
CA ASN A 116 11.63 -0.17 7.17
C ASN A 116 12.54 -0.16 8.41
N ASN A 117 13.79 0.28 8.24
CA ASN A 117 14.80 0.38 9.30
C ASN A 117 14.82 1.74 10.02
N ASN A 118 13.80 2.59 9.80
CA ASN A 118 13.71 3.95 10.34
C ASN A 118 14.87 4.89 9.96
N GLY A 119 15.59 4.60 8.87
CA GLY A 119 16.61 5.49 8.31
C GLY A 119 16.02 6.72 7.62
N ILE A 120 14.78 6.62 7.15
CA ILE A 120 13.94 7.73 6.68
C ILE A 120 12.55 7.63 7.30
N ASP A 121 11.86 8.76 7.43
CA ASP A 121 10.48 8.78 7.92
C ASP A 121 9.45 8.67 6.79
N LEU A 122 8.17 8.43 7.16
CA LEU A 122 7.07 8.28 6.19
C LEU A 122 6.80 9.57 5.39
N ASN A 123 7.17 10.77 5.91
CA ASN A 123 7.03 12.02 5.17
C ASN A 123 8.10 12.14 4.09
N GLN A 124 9.33 11.72 4.41
CA GLN A 124 10.41 11.63 3.44
C GLN A 124 10.08 10.60 2.37
N ALA A 125 9.60 9.43 2.75
CA ALA A 125 9.16 8.38 1.85
C ALA A 125 8.06 8.88 0.87
N ASP A 126 7.05 9.61 1.37
CA ASP A 126 6.02 10.23 0.53
C ASP A 126 6.57 11.27 -0.45
N LYS A 127 7.60 12.03 -0.06
CA LYS A 127 8.26 12.98 -0.96
C LYS A 127 9.07 12.26 -2.03
N PHE A 128 9.85 11.26 -1.66
CA PHE A 128 10.76 10.54 -2.55
C PHE A 128 9.99 9.63 -3.52
N GLY A 129 8.95 8.93 -3.09
CA GLY A 129 8.13 8.07 -3.92
C GLY A 129 7.30 8.78 -5.01
N LYS A 130 7.31 10.14 -5.02
CA LYS A 130 6.73 10.96 -6.10
C LYS A 130 7.70 11.27 -7.23
N LEU A 131 8.97 10.93 -7.05
CA LEU A 131 10.05 11.22 -8.01
C LEU A 131 10.33 10.00 -8.88
N ASP A 132 10.94 10.24 -10.04
CA ASP A 132 11.44 9.17 -10.89
C ASP A 132 12.58 8.39 -10.23
N GLU A 133 12.89 7.21 -10.77
CA GLU A 133 13.90 6.30 -10.23
C GLU A 133 15.30 6.92 -10.16
N ASP A 134 15.70 7.72 -11.16
CA ASP A 134 17.02 8.37 -11.19
C ASP A 134 17.14 9.43 -10.09
N ALA A 135 16.07 10.19 -9.85
CA ALA A 135 16.01 11.16 -8.76
C ALA A 135 16.07 10.45 -7.40
N GLN A 136 15.39 9.32 -7.25
CA GLN A 136 15.45 8.51 -6.04
C GLN A 136 16.86 7.94 -5.81
N LYS A 137 17.56 7.46 -6.83
CA LYS A 137 18.98 7.03 -6.76
C LYS A 137 19.92 8.17 -6.35
N SER A 138 19.66 9.38 -6.88
CA SER A 138 20.42 10.56 -6.50
C SER A 138 20.24 10.91 -5.02
N ILE A 139 19.01 10.83 -4.51
CA ILE A 139 18.71 11.02 -3.08
C ILE A 139 19.40 9.95 -2.23
N LEU A 140 19.35 8.69 -2.63
CA LEU A 140 20.01 7.59 -1.93
C LEU A 140 21.52 7.85 -1.79
N ASN A 141 22.19 8.27 -2.87
CA ASN A 141 23.62 8.61 -2.85
C ASN A 141 23.94 9.73 -1.85
N ILE A 142 23.08 10.74 -1.74
CA ILE A 142 23.25 11.83 -0.78
C ILE A 142 23.06 11.33 0.66
N LEU A 143 22.00 10.54 0.89
CA LEU A 143 21.73 9.95 2.21
C LEU A 143 22.86 9.04 2.68
N GLN A 144 23.45 8.25 1.79
CA GLN A 144 24.61 7.39 2.10
C GLN A 144 25.88 8.18 2.44
N LYS A 145 26.08 9.35 1.83
CA LYS A 145 27.25 10.20 2.08
C LYS A 145 27.10 11.08 3.32
N ASN A 146 25.93 11.69 3.48
CA ASN A 146 25.72 12.77 4.44
C ASN A 146 24.81 12.37 5.61
N GLY A 147 24.17 11.20 5.54
CA GLY A 147 23.17 10.73 6.52
C GLY A 147 21.80 11.44 6.43
N ASN A 148 21.74 12.59 5.76
CA ASN A 148 20.53 13.37 5.55
C ASN A 148 20.55 14.03 4.17
N ILE A 149 19.43 14.60 3.74
CA ILE A 149 19.32 15.44 2.54
C ILE A 149 18.82 16.83 2.93
N GLU A 150 19.56 17.86 2.50
CA GLU A 150 19.14 19.23 2.71
C GLU A 150 17.97 19.62 1.78
N ASN A 151 17.14 20.57 2.24
CA ASN A 151 15.98 20.99 1.47
C ASN A 151 16.35 21.57 0.10
N ALA A 152 17.47 22.29 0.01
CA ALA A 152 17.96 22.85 -1.26
C ALA A 152 18.34 21.76 -2.27
N GLU A 153 19.05 20.72 -1.82
CA GLU A 153 19.44 19.56 -2.63
C GLU A 153 18.19 18.81 -3.11
N PHE A 154 17.24 18.55 -2.20
CA PHE A 154 15.97 17.89 -2.55
C PHE A 154 15.19 18.70 -3.60
N GLN A 155 15.06 20.02 -3.46
CA GLN A 155 14.34 20.85 -4.43
C GLN A 155 15.02 20.86 -5.80
N SER A 156 16.36 20.83 -5.85
CA SER A 156 17.11 20.75 -7.11
C SER A 156 16.82 19.42 -7.84
N ILE A 157 16.89 18.30 -7.12
CA ILE A 157 16.59 16.97 -7.68
C ILE A 157 15.13 16.90 -8.14
N LYS A 158 14.20 17.39 -7.32
CA LYS A 158 12.77 17.41 -7.64
C LYS A 158 12.49 18.19 -8.93
N LYS A 159 13.13 19.36 -9.11
CA LYS A 159 12.98 20.17 -10.32
C LYS A 159 13.43 19.43 -11.57
N ILE A 160 14.56 18.75 -11.52
CA ILE A 160 15.07 17.94 -12.62
C ILE A 160 14.11 16.78 -12.95
N SER A 161 13.60 16.09 -11.93
CA SER A 161 12.61 15.01 -12.11
C SER A 161 11.31 15.53 -12.75
N GLU A 162 10.81 16.69 -12.32
CA GLU A 162 9.62 17.32 -12.90
C GLU A 162 9.82 17.76 -14.37
N GLU A 163 10.99 18.27 -14.71
CA GLU A 163 11.36 18.61 -16.09
C GLU A 163 11.39 17.37 -16.98
N ARG A 164 12.03 16.29 -16.55
CA ARG A 164 12.03 15.00 -17.26
C ARG A 164 10.62 14.44 -17.45
N ALA A 165 9.77 14.53 -16.41
CA ALA A 165 8.39 14.06 -16.51
C ALA A 165 7.59 14.84 -17.56
N LYS A 166 7.81 16.16 -17.68
CA LYS A 166 7.18 17.00 -18.70
C LYS A 166 7.65 16.64 -20.10
N GLU A 167 8.95 16.44 -20.29
CA GLU A 167 9.52 16.00 -21.56
C GLU A 167 8.99 14.63 -21.97
N ALA A 168 8.98 13.67 -21.06
CA ALA A 168 8.43 12.32 -21.32
C ALA A 168 6.94 12.37 -21.71
N ALA A 169 6.14 13.21 -21.05
CA ALA A 169 4.74 13.40 -21.38
C ALA A 169 4.56 13.99 -22.81
N LYS A 170 5.42 14.95 -23.19
CA LYS A 170 5.41 15.53 -24.55
C LYS A 170 5.74 14.49 -25.62
N TYR A 171 6.82 13.72 -25.42
CA TYR A 171 7.18 12.65 -26.36
C TYR A 171 6.10 11.57 -26.46
N LYS A 172 5.43 11.25 -25.36
CA LYS A 172 4.32 10.29 -25.39
C LYS A 172 3.15 10.80 -26.23
N GLN A 173 2.79 12.08 -26.14
CA GLN A 173 1.74 12.69 -26.97
C GLN A 173 2.13 12.68 -28.46
N GLU A 174 3.36 13.07 -28.79
CA GLU A 174 3.88 13.05 -30.16
C GLU A 174 3.84 11.63 -30.73
N LEU A 175 4.22 10.62 -29.93
CA LEU A 175 4.17 9.21 -30.33
C LEU A 175 2.74 8.74 -30.61
N GLU A 176 1.78 9.10 -29.74
CA GLU A 176 0.36 8.76 -29.91
C GLU A 176 -0.22 9.39 -31.18
N GLU A 177 0.15 10.63 -31.52
CA GLU A 177 -0.26 11.31 -32.75
C GLU A 177 0.28 10.60 -33.99
N VAL A 178 1.58 10.31 -34.01
CA VAL A 178 2.23 9.59 -35.15
C VAL A 178 1.63 8.19 -35.32
N THR A 179 1.36 7.48 -34.24
CA THR A 179 0.72 6.16 -34.27
C THR A 179 -0.69 6.24 -34.86
N LYS A 180 -1.49 7.26 -34.49
CA LYS A 180 -2.82 7.47 -35.08
C LYS A 180 -2.76 7.78 -36.58
N GLU A 181 -1.79 8.60 -37.00
CA GLU A 181 -1.60 8.89 -38.44
C GLU A 181 -1.18 7.66 -39.22
N LEU A 182 -0.28 6.84 -38.66
CA LEU A 182 0.16 5.60 -39.27
C LEU A 182 -1.00 4.61 -39.48
N ASN A 183 -1.82 4.42 -38.46
CA ASN A 183 -2.98 3.55 -38.53
C ASN A 183 -3.99 4.03 -39.58
N LYS A 184 -4.26 5.33 -39.68
CA LYS A 184 -5.12 5.89 -40.71
C LYS A 184 -4.57 5.64 -42.13
N LYS A 185 -3.25 5.76 -42.34
CA LYS A 185 -2.62 5.48 -43.61
C LYS A 185 -2.69 4.00 -43.98
N ASN A 186 -2.51 3.10 -43.02
CA ASN A 186 -2.62 1.66 -43.28
C ASN A 186 -4.06 1.26 -43.66
N GLU A 187 -5.08 1.79 -42.97
CA GLU A 187 -6.50 1.57 -43.32
C GLU A 187 -6.83 2.07 -44.74
N THR A 188 -6.14 3.10 -45.23
CA THR A 188 -6.35 3.61 -46.62
C THR A 188 -5.60 2.84 -47.66
N LEU A 189 -4.63 1.99 -47.34
CA LEU A 189 -3.86 1.15 -48.27
C LEU A 189 -4.45 -0.26 -48.41
N GLU A 190 -5.36 -0.69 -47.54
CA GLU A 190 -6.04 -1.99 -47.63
C GLU A 190 -7.37 -1.95 -48.43
N ILE A 191 -7.70 -0.80 -49.03
CA ILE A 191 -8.84 -0.61 -49.96
C ILE A 191 -8.33 -0.54 -51.38
#